data_1d7d7d20523f0f10de23b6074bd65d43
#
_entry.id   1d7d7d20523f0f10de23b6074bd65d43
#
_cell.length_a   1.000
_cell.length_b   1.000
_cell.length_c   1.000
_cell.angle_alpha   90.00
_cell.angle_beta   90.00
_cell.angle_gamma   90.00
#
_symmetry.space_group_name_H-M   'P 1'
#
loop_
_entity.id
_entity.type
_entity.pdbx_description
1 polymer ?
#
loop_
_entity_poly.entity_id
_entity_poly.type
_entity_poly.pdbx_seq_one_letter_code
_entity_poly.pdbx_strand_id
1 'polypeptide(L)'
;MRPFAQSRLALAIGAGAFALAGCASGGGSTGNTLPPATFVGQDEQVGEKYIIGALDELTVFVWRNPELGAKVQVRPDGRITTPLITDMTAVGKTPAELADDIKAQLTEYIQDPLVSVMVDKFQGTFSQQIRIVGATEKPASIPYRANMTLLDAMIEVGGLSEFAAGDKARLVRQDRETGRQKEYDLKIARLVKRGDPRANVRLEPGDVIIIPESMF
;
A
#
# COMPACT_ATOMS: atom_id res chain seq x y z
N MET A 1 45.77 20.03 -59.00
CA MET A 1 45.13 20.45 -60.29
C MET A 1 43.68 20.73 -60.00
N ARG A 2 43.32 21.97 -60.21
CA ARG A 2 41.99 22.59 -60.28
C ARG A 2 41.24 22.04 -61.52
N PRO A 3 39.99 22.43 -61.82
CA PRO A 3 38.86 23.03 -61.07
C PRO A 3 37.46 22.67 -61.67
N PHE A 4 36.48 23.56 -61.34
CA PHE A 4 35.20 23.89 -62.01
C PHE A 4 33.98 23.08 -61.66
N ALA A 5 32.84 23.61 -61.43
CA ALA A 5 32.23 24.93 -61.29
C ALA A 5 30.71 24.73 -61.32
N GLN A 6 30.06 25.45 -60.45
CA GLN A 6 28.75 26.09 -60.61
C GLN A 6 27.61 25.40 -61.41
N SER A 7 26.44 25.28 -60.81
CA SER A 7 25.34 26.06 -61.29
C SER A 7 24.14 26.12 -60.29
N ARG A 8 23.69 27.33 -60.08
CA ARG A 8 22.51 27.76 -59.31
C ARG A 8 21.23 27.33 -60.04
N LEU A 9 20.20 26.94 -59.33
CA LEU A 9 18.86 27.46 -59.66
C LEU A 9 17.99 27.44 -58.39
N ALA A 10 17.55 28.62 -57.99
CA ALA A 10 16.51 28.87 -57.02
C ALA A 10 15.14 28.71 -57.68
N LEU A 11 14.20 28.10 -56.99
CA LEU A 11 12.80 28.45 -57.17
C LEU A 11 12.05 28.28 -55.86
N ALA A 12 11.50 29.38 -55.39
CA ALA A 12 10.63 29.54 -54.25
C ALA A 12 9.18 29.17 -54.61
N ILE A 13 8.30 29.25 -53.61
CA ILE A 13 6.82 29.17 -53.61
C ILE A 13 6.35 27.77 -53.18
N GLY A 14 5.59 27.59 -52.08
CA GLY A 14 4.56 28.38 -51.50
C GLY A 14 4.10 27.83 -50.14
N ALA A 15 3.57 28.72 -49.41
CA ALA A 15 2.97 28.62 -48.09
C ALA A 15 1.82 27.63 -48.00
N GLY A 16 1.74 26.93 -46.86
CA GLY A 16 0.62 26.07 -46.51
C GLY A 16 0.65 25.72 -45.04
N ALA A 17 0.55 26.74 -44.17
CA ALA A 17 0.36 26.52 -42.74
C ALA A 17 -1.09 26.07 -42.51
N PHE A 18 -1.31 24.80 -42.30
CA PHE A 18 -2.53 24.27 -41.67
C PHE A 18 -2.21 23.97 -40.23
N ALA A 19 -2.41 24.97 -39.35
CA ALA A 19 -2.48 24.80 -37.93
C ALA A 19 -3.81 24.16 -37.58
N LEU A 20 -3.82 22.83 -37.42
CA LEU A 20 -4.88 22.12 -36.72
C LEU A 20 -4.66 22.31 -35.23
N ALA A 21 -5.26 23.38 -34.70
CA ALA A 21 -5.49 23.54 -33.28
C ALA A 21 -6.48 22.48 -32.82
N GLY A 22 -5.98 21.32 -32.42
CA GLY A 22 -6.74 20.34 -31.68
C GLY A 22 -7.08 20.92 -30.33
N CYS A 23 -8.32 21.36 -30.13
CA CYS A 23 -8.89 21.65 -28.81
C CYS A 23 -8.91 20.38 -28.02
N ALA A 24 -7.87 20.11 -27.26
CA ALA A 24 -7.92 19.19 -26.13
C ALA A 24 -8.80 19.85 -25.06
N SER A 25 -10.10 19.57 -25.10
CA SER A 25 -10.99 19.86 -23.99
C SER A 25 -10.65 18.93 -22.83
N GLY A 26 -9.54 19.22 -22.16
CA GLY A 26 -9.23 18.66 -20.86
C GLY A 26 -10.20 19.28 -19.85
N GLY A 27 -11.28 18.57 -19.54
CA GLY A 27 -12.14 18.90 -18.42
C GLY A 27 -11.30 18.92 -17.15
N GLY A 28 -10.93 20.10 -16.71
CA GLY A 28 -10.22 20.31 -15.46
C GLY A 28 -11.11 19.95 -14.28
N SER A 29 -11.00 18.72 -13.81
CA SER A 29 -11.36 18.38 -12.44
C SER A 29 -10.25 18.92 -11.56
N THR A 30 -10.50 20.00 -10.84
CA THR A 30 -9.57 20.59 -9.86
C THR A 30 -9.48 19.76 -8.55
N GLY A 31 -9.81 18.48 -8.57
CA GLY A 31 -9.66 17.54 -7.48
C GLY A 31 -8.45 16.64 -7.73
N ASN A 32 -7.66 16.43 -6.71
CA ASN A 32 -6.54 15.49 -6.75
C ASN A 32 -7.15 14.06 -6.69
N THR A 33 -7.35 13.43 -7.84
CA THR A 33 -7.98 12.11 -7.95
C THR A 33 -6.93 11.05 -8.25
N LEU A 34 -7.02 9.90 -7.55
CA LEU A 34 -6.22 8.73 -7.86
C LEU A 34 -6.70 8.04 -9.15
N PRO A 35 -5.80 7.38 -9.88
CA PRO A 35 -6.19 6.56 -11.02
C PRO A 35 -7.09 5.40 -10.56
N PRO A 36 -8.06 4.98 -11.38
CA PRO A 36 -8.87 3.81 -11.10
C PRO A 36 -7.99 2.57 -10.91
N ALA A 37 -8.34 1.72 -9.94
CA ALA A 37 -7.73 0.41 -9.83
C ALA A 37 -8.11 -0.39 -11.07
N THR A 38 -7.14 -0.78 -11.88
CA THR A 38 -7.38 -1.75 -12.93
C THR A 38 -7.76 -3.06 -12.25
N PHE A 39 -8.88 -3.66 -12.66
CA PHE A 39 -9.19 -5.04 -12.28
C PHE A 39 -8.13 -5.95 -12.88
N VAL A 40 -7.19 -6.32 -12.06
CA VAL A 40 -6.04 -7.10 -12.49
C VAL A 40 -6.42 -8.58 -12.47
N GLY A 41 -6.78 -9.11 -13.62
CA GLY A 41 -6.35 -10.46 -13.89
C GLY A 41 -4.92 -10.35 -14.39
N GLN A 42 -3.98 -10.94 -13.70
CA GLN A 42 -2.67 -11.42 -14.18
C GLN A 42 -1.38 -10.88 -13.56
N ASP A 43 -1.36 -9.77 -12.83
CA ASP A 43 -0.12 -9.41 -12.12
C ASP A 43 -0.38 -9.27 -10.60
N GLU A 44 -0.65 -10.38 -9.92
CA GLU A 44 -0.44 -10.44 -8.47
C GLU A 44 1.06 -10.29 -8.20
N GLN A 45 1.54 -9.07 -8.29
CA GLN A 45 2.90 -8.77 -7.86
C GLN A 45 2.98 -9.00 -6.35
N VAL A 46 4.03 -9.68 -5.94
CA VAL A 46 4.36 -9.83 -4.52
C VAL A 46 4.44 -8.41 -3.93
N GLY A 47 3.58 -8.14 -2.95
CA GLY A 47 3.54 -6.86 -2.26
C GLY A 47 4.84 -6.56 -1.52
N GLU A 48 4.89 -5.41 -0.86
CA GLU A 48 6.00 -5.06 0.03
C GLU A 48 6.19 -6.15 1.09
N LYS A 49 7.44 -6.36 1.51
CA LYS A 49 7.75 -7.32 2.58
C LYS A 49 6.97 -6.98 3.85
N TYR A 50 6.36 -7.99 4.43
CA TYR A 50 5.67 -7.83 5.70
C TYR A 50 6.64 -7.42 6.81
N ILE A 51 6.25 -6.43 7.59
CA ILE A 51 6.99 -5.95 8.77
C ILE A 51 6.19 -6.35 10.01
N ILE A 52 6.83 -7.07 10.90
CA ILE A 52 6.25 -7.53 12.15
C ILE A 52 5.80 -6.34 12.99
N GLY A 53 4.56 -6.40 13.45
CA GLY A 53 3.94 -5.42 14.33
C GLY A 53 3.78 -5.92 15.77
N ALA A 54 3.41 -5.01 16.66
CA ALA A 54 2.98 -5.41 18.00
C ALA A 54 1.68 -6.23 17.92
N LEU A 55 1.52 -7.19 18.81
CA LEU A 55 0.39 -8.13 18.91
C LEU A 55 0.32 -9.17 17.78
N ASP A 56 1.27 -9.22 16.85
CA ASP A 56 1.36 -10.31 15.89
C ASP A 56 1.60 -11.64 16.62
N GLU A 57 0.98 -12.70 16.14
CA GLU A 57 1.27 -14.07 16.60
C GLU A 57 2.28 -14.72 15.65
N LEU A 58 3.40 -15.15 16.21
CA LEU A 58 4.49 -15.76 15.46
C LEU A 58 4.71 -17.19 15.92
N THR A 59 5.04 -18.07 14.99
CA THR A 59 5.59 -19.40 15.28
C THR A 59 7.07 -19.41 14.90
N VAL A 60 7.92 -19.55 15.90
CA VAL A 60 9.35 -19.78 15.73
C VAL A 60 9.58 -21.28 15.64
N PHE A 61 10.16 -21.73 14.55
CA PHE A 61 10.49 -23.13 14.32
C PHE A 61 12.01 -23.31 14.26
N VAL A 62 12.54 -24.26 15.05
CA VAL A 62 13.96 -24.59 15.06
C VAL A 62 14.11 -26.06 14.62
N TRP A 63 14.77 -26.26 13.49
CA TRP A 63 14.97 -27.59 12.93
C TRP A 63 15.79 -28.49 13.86
N ARG A 64 15.37 -29.71 14.06
CA ARG A 64 15.96 -30.71 14.97
C ARG A 64 15.96 -30.38 16.46
N ASN A 65 15.46 -29.21 16.85
CA ASN A 65 15.34 -28.82 18.26
C ASN A 65 13.95 -28.20 18.51
N PRO A 66 12.88 -29.03 18.44
CA PRO A 66 11.52 -28.51 18.57
C PRO A 66 11.25 -27.88 19.96
N GLU A 67 12.02 -28.26 20.99
CA GLU A 67 11.95 -27.69 22.32
C GLU A 67 12.42 -26.21 22.39
N LEU A 68 13.16 -25.77 21.40
CA LEU A 68 13.59 -24.36 21.26
C LEU A 68 12.62 -23.55 20.39
N GLY A 69 11.68 -24.23 19.71
CA GLY A 69 10.60 -23.58 18.98
C GLY A 69 9.49 -23.12 19.93
N ALA A 70 8.79 -22.05 19.58
CA ALA A 70 7.67 -21.55 20.36
C ALA A 70 6.66 -20.81 19.52
N LYS A 71 5.39 -20.86 19.91
CA LYS A 71 4.38 -19.88 19.51
C LYS A 71 4.43 -18.72 20.47
N VAL A 72 4.66 -17.52 19.92
CA VAL A 72 4.82 -16.33 20.73
C VAL A 72 3.99 -15.20 20.16
N GLN A 73 3.44 -14.37 21.03
CA GLN A 73 2.84 -13.11 20.64
C GLN A 73 3.84 -11.98 20.84
N VAL A 74 3.96 -11.12 19.85
CA VAL A 74 4.77 -9.90 19.98
C VAL A 74 4.12 -9.00 21.02
N ARG A 75 4.87 -8.69 22.07
CA ARG A 75 4.40 -7.83 23.17
C ARG A 75 4.12 -6.41 22.67
N PRO A 76 3.30 -5.62 23.39
CA PRO A 76 3.05 -4.22 23.06
C PRO A 76 4.33 -3.35 22.99
N ASP A 77 5.40 -3.75 23.69
CA ASP A 77 6.71 -3.08 23.64
C ASP A 77 7.55 -3.50 22.41
N GLY A 78 6.99 -4.36 21.54
CA GLY A 78 7.63 -4.79 20.30
C GLY A 78 8.64 -5.93 20.44
N ARG A 79 8.69 -6.59 21.59
CA ARG A 79 9.64 -7.67 21.87
C ARG A 79 8.96 -9.02 21.95
N ILE A 80 9.75 -10.08 21.74
CA ILE A 80 9.36 -11.47 21.93
C ILE A 80 10.29 -12.15 22.94
N THR A 81 9.81 -13.23 23.52
CA THR A 81 10.59 -14.15 24.35
C THR A 81 10.37 -15.56 23.86
N THR A 82 11.45 -16.27 23.58
CA THR A 82 11.46 -17.68 23.19
C THR A 82 12.32 -18.47 24.17
N PRO A 83 12.31 -19.80 24.16
CA PRO A 83 13.26 -20.58 24.96
C PRO A 83 14.70 -20.13 24.67
N LEU A 84 15.49 -19.95 25.73
CA LEU A 84 16.87 -19.47 25.75
C LEU A 84 17.08 -18.00 25.32
N ILE A 85 16.10 -17.35 24.70
CA ILE A 85 16.23 -15.98 24.21
C ILE A 85 15.15 -15.11 24.85
N THR A 86 15.57 -14.15 25.63
CA THR A 86 14.69 -13.20 26.30
C THR A 86 14.78 -11.81 25.67
N ASP A 87 13.64 -11.09 25.63
CA ASP A 87 13.57 -9.67 25.23
C ASP A 87 14.18 -9.31 23.87
N MET A 88 14.02 -10.19 22.86
CA MET A 88 14.47 -9.90 21.51
C MET A 88 13.50 -8.95 20.80
N THR A 89 14.02 -7.91 20.18
CA THR A 89 13.23 -6.96 19.38
C THR A 89 12.72 -7.63 18.10
N ALA A 90 11.40 -7.65 17.90
CA ALA A 90 10.73 -8.23 16.73
C ALA A 90 10.05 -7.18 15.85
N VAL A 91 9.44 -6.14 16.46
CA VAL A 91 8.77 -5.07 15.72
C VAL A 91 9.74 -4.33 14.80
N GLY A 92 9.27 -4.03 13.59
CA GLY A 92 10.05 -3.32 12.58
C GLY A 92 10.96 -4.22 11.72
N LYS A 93 11.04 -5.52 12.04
CA LYS A 93 11.80 -6.50 11.27
C LYS A 93 10.87 -7.34 10.39
N THR A 94 11.41 -7.89 9.32
CA THR A 94 10.75 -8.94 8.55
C THR A 94 10.88 -10.29 9.29
N PRO A 95 10.01 -11.27 9.01
CA PRO A 95 10.17 -12.63 9.57
C PRO A 95 11.53 -13.26 9.27
N ALA A 96 12.12 -12.97 8.11
CA ALA A 96 13.45 -13.47 7.75
C ALA A 96 14.55 -12.83 8.60
N GLU A 97 14.54 -11.51 8.77
CA GLU A 97 15.50 -10.81 9.63
C GLU A 97 15.39 -11.27 11.09
N LEU A 98 14.17 -11.49 11.59
CA LEU A 98 13.98 -12.02 12.94
C LEU A 98 14.51 -13.45 13.06
N ALA A 99 14.33 -14.29 12.02
CA ALA A 99 14.88 -15.65 12.01
C ALA A 99 16.42 -15.63 12.05
N ASP A 100 17.06 -14.73 11.32
CA ASP A 100 18.52 -14.56 11.33
C ASP A 100 19.03 -14.10 12.71
N ASP A 101 18.32 -13.19 13.37
CA ASP A 101 18.68 -12.73 14.72
C ASP A 101 18.55 -13.84 15.75
N ILE A 102 17.45 -14.62 15.70
CA ILE A 102 17.24 -15.79 16.57
C ILE A 102 18.35 -16.82 16.33
N LYS A 103 18.67 -17.10 15.05
CA LYS A 103 19.75 -18.00 14.67
C LYS A 103 21.07 -17.57 15.28
N ALA A 104 21.41 -16.28 15.18
CA ALA A 104 22.66 -15.73 15.72
C ALA A 104 22.77 -15.97 17.23
N GLN A 105 21.69 -15.74 17.99
CA GLN A 105 21.70 -15.99 19.44
C GLN A 105 21.72 -17.47 19.80
N LEU A 106 20.98 -18.31 19.07
CA LEU A 106 20.98 -19.76 19.32
C LEU A 106 22.33 -20.42 19.01
N THR A 107 23.17 -19.82 18.16
CA THR A 107 24.53 -20.33 17.88
C THR A 107 25.41 -20.38 19.12
N GLU A 108 25.09 -19.65 20.18
CA GLU A 108 25.80 -19.73 21.47
C GLU A 108 25.49 -21.04 22.22
N TYR A 109 24.37 -21.69 21.93
CA TYR A 109 23.88 -22.86 22.63
C TYR A 109 23.91 -24.15 21.78
N ILE A 110 23.71 -24.04 20.45
CA ILE A 110 23.65 -25.18 19.54
C ILE A 110 24.46 -24.90 18.26
N GLN A 111 24.95 -25.97 17.63
CA GLN A 111 25.69 -25.88 16.36
C GLN A 111 24.70 -25.77 15.18
N ASP A 112 24.98 -24.85 14.28
CA ASP A 112 24.26 -24.64 13.02
C ASP A 112 22.73 -24.66 13.11
N PRO A 113 22.11 -23.80 13.96
CA PRO A 113 20.66 -23.75 14.05
C PRO A 113 20.02 -23.31 12.74
N LEU A 114 19.01 -24.04 12.30
CA LEU A 114 18.14 -23.63 11.19
C LEU A 114 16.82 -23.11 11.77
N VAL A 115 16.58 -21.83 11.63
CA VAL A 115 15.43 -21.15 12.22
C VAL A 115 14.51 -20.63 11.11
N SER A 116 13.20 -20.79 11.31
CA SER A 116 12.18 -20.17 10.48
C SER A 116 11.15 -19.47 11.37
N VAL A 117 10.73 -18.30 10.96
CA VAL A 117 9.67 -17.54 11.63
C VAL A 117 8.48 -17.45 10.70
N MET A 118 7.33 -17.90 11.18
CA MET A 118 6.05 -17.83 10.48
C MET A 118 5.12 -16.87 11.21
N VAL A 119 4.35 -16.09 10.47
CA VAL A 119 3.33 -15.19 11.03
C VAL A 119 1.99 -15.91 10.97
N ASP A 120 1.44 -16.28 12.12
CA ASP A 120 0.15 -16.98 12.23
C ASP A 120 -1.02 -16.00 12.18
N LYS A 121 -0.91 -14.88 12.93
CA LYS A 121 -1.87 -13.77 12.88
C LYS A 121 -1.13 -12.45 12.78
N PHE A 122 -1.54 -11.64 11.86
CA PHE A 122 -0.88 -10.37 11.54
C PHE A 122 -1.81 -9.19 11.84
N GLN A 123 -1.36 -8.30 12.71
CA GLN A 123 -1.94 -6.98 12.92
C GLN A 123 -1.15 -5.92 12.13
N GLY A 124 0.14 -6.17 11.94
CA GLY A 124 1.07 -5.27 11.30
C GLY A 124 1.38 -4.03 12.15
N THR A 125 2.28 -3.21 11.66
CA THR A 125 2.54 -1.90 12.23
C THR A 125 1.46 -0.90 11.83
N PHE A 126 1.28 0.19 12.58
CA PHE A 126 0.35 1.26 12.21
C PHE A 126 0.59 1.84 10.82
N SER A 127 1.84 1.80 10.34
CA SER A 127 2.22 2.22 8.99
C SER A 127 1.78 1.23 7.90
N GLN A 128 1.37 0.02 8.28
CA GLN A 128 0.87 -1.01 7.37
C GLN A 128 -0.63 -1.26 7.51
N GLN A 129 -1.35 -0.39 8.20
CA GLN A 129 -2.79 -0.46 8.35
C GLN A 129 -3.47 0.61 7.49
N ILE A 130 -4.66 0.28 6.98
CA ILE A 130 -5.59 1.25 6.40
C ILE A 130 -6.53 1.68 7.51
N ARG A 131 -6.64 2.97 7.75
CA ARG A 131 -7.53 3.53 8.78
C ARG A 131 -8.74 4.15 8.13
N ILE A 132 -9.94 3.75 8.56
CA ILE A 132 -11.19 4.23 8.03
C ILE A 132 -11.98 4.85 9.17
N VAL A 133 -12.23 6.15 9.04
CA VAL A 133 -12.88 6.96 10.08
C VAL A 133 -14.04 7.74 9.51
N GLY A 134 -15.01 8.06 10.39
CA GLY A 134 -16.19 8.85 10.06
C GLY A 134 -17.42 7.97 9.79
N ALA A 135 -18.25 8.38 8.84
CA ALA A 135 -19.58 7.82 8.59
C ALA A 135 -19.54 6.47 7.85
N THR A 136 -19.04 5.44 8.53
CA THR A 136 -19.14 4.03 8.13
C THR A 136 -19.94 3.25 9.16
N GLU A 137 -20.39 2.04 8.81
CA GLU A 137 -21.08 1.17 9.78
C GLU A 137 -20.17 0.78 10.95
N LYS A 138 -18.89 0.50 10.67
CA LYS A 138 -17.90 0.09 11.67
C LYS A 138 -16.55 0.76 11.37
N PRO A 139 -16.30 1.98 11.88
CA PRO A 139 -14.98 2.59 11.76
C PRO A 139 -13.90 1.65 12.32
N ALA A 140 -12.86 1.40 11.53
CA ALA A 140 -11.83 0.43 11.89
C ALA A 140 -10.46 0.78 11.31
N SER A 141 -9.45 0.19 11.92
CA SER A 141 -8.12 0.08 11.36
C SER A 141 -7.93 -1.37 10.90
N ILE A 142 -7.65 -1.56 9.64
CA ILE A 142 -7.55 -2.89 9.01
C ILE A 142 -6.14 -3.11 8.47
N PRO A 143 -5.58 -4.33 8.59
CA PRO A 143 -4.28 -4.65 8.01
C PRO A 143 -4.31 -4.50 6.49
N TYR A 144 -3.32 -3.84 5.92
CA TYR A 144 -3.18 -3.75 4.48
C TYR A 144 -2.83 -5.12 3.88
N ARG A 145 -3.50 -5.48 2.80
CA ARG A 145 -3.18 -6.66 1.98
C ARG A 145 -2.66 -6.21 0.62
N ALA A 146 -1.73 -6.95 0.05
CA ALA A 146 -1.22 -6.63 -1.29
C ALA A 146 -2.37 -6.48 -2.30
N ASN A 147 -2.28 -5.43 -3.12
CA ASN A 147 -3.29 -5.06 -4.12
C ASN A 147 -4.67 -4.66 -3.58
N MET A 148 -4.78 -4.35 -2.29
CA MET A 148 -6.03 -3.92 -1.67
C MET A 148 -6.60 -2.67 -2.34
N THR A 149 -7.90 -2.68 -2.57
CA THR A 149 -8.64 -1.58 -3.19
C THR A 149 -9.59 -0.90 -2.21
N LEU A 150 -10.11 0.25 -2.62
CA LEU A 150 -11.13 0.96 -1.85
C LEU A 150 -12.37 0.09 -1.59
N LEU A 151 -12.77 -0.72 -2.58
CA LEU A 151 -13.91 -1.62 -2.44
C LEU A 151 -13.68 -2.66 -1.34
N ASP A 152 -12.49 -3.26 -1.29
CA ASP A 152 -12.13 -4.24 -0.26
C ASP A 152 -12.19 -3.62 1.13
N ALA A 153 -11.64 -2.42 1.28
CA ALA A 153 -11.68 -1.68 2.53
C ALA A 153 -13.13 -1.37 2.96
N MET A 154 -14.00 -0.98 2.04
CA MET A 154 -15.40 -0.70 2.34
C MET A 154 -16.18 -1.96 2.74
N ILE A 155 -15.85 -3.12 2.17
CA ILE A 155 -16.45 -4.40 2.57
C ILE A 155 -16.09 -4.75 4.02
N GLU A 156 -14.83 -4.57 4.40
CA GLU A 156 -14.37 -4.88 5.77
C GLU A 156 -15.05 -4.02 6.84
N VAL A 157 -15.35 -2.75 6.54
CA VAL A 157 -16.03 -1.83 7.47
C VAL A 157 -17.56 -1.84 7.38
N GLY A 158 -18.12 -2.73 6.57
CA GLY A 158 -19.59 -2.88 6.41
C GLY A 158 -20.26 -1.82 5.55
N GLY A 159 -19.46 -1.01 4.82
CA GLY A 159 -19.98 0.01 3.90
C GLY A 159 -20.13 1.39 4.51
N LEU A 160 -20.95 2.21 3.85
CA LEU A 160 -21.29 3.57 4.29
C LEU A 160 -22.48 3.53 5.25
N SER A 161 -22.42 4.32 6.31
CA SER A 161 -23.58 4.57 7.17
C SER A 161 -24.69 5.32 6.41
N GLU A 162 -25.89 5.35 6.98
CA GLU A 162 -27.06 5.98 6.36
C GLU A 162 -26.82 7.46 6.04
N PHE A 163 -26.13 8.17 6.92
CA PHE A 163 -25.87 9.61 6.78
C PHE A 163 -24.51 9.94 6.15
N ALA A 164 -23.85 9.00 5.54
CA ALA A 164 -22.52 9.20 4.95
C ALA A 164 -22.55 10.04 3.68
N ALA A 165 -21.73 11.09 3.63
CA ALA A 165 -21.44 11.84 2.41
C ALA A 165 -20.30 11.16 1.61
N GLY A 166 -20.53 9.93 1.14
CA GLY A 166 -19.50 9.09 0.53
C GLY A 166 -18.80 9.67 -0.69
N ASP A 167 -19.43 10.59 -1.45
CA ASP A 167 -18.80 11.27 -2.58
C ASP A 167 -17.97 12.52 -2.17
N LYS A 168 -17.99 12.88 -0.88
CA LYS A 168 -17.12 13.90 -0.26
C LYS A 168 -16.01 13.27 0.59
N ALA A 169 -15.86 11.97 0.54
CA ALA A 169 -14.81 11.26 1.26
C ALA A 169 -13.43 11.63 0.71
N ARG A 170 -12.43 11.57 1.58
CA ARG A 170 -11.03 11.88 1.24
C ARG A 170 -10.12 10.75 1.67
N LEU A 171 -9.08 10.55 0.91
CA LEU A 171 -7.96 9.68 1.25
C LEU A 171 -6.75 10.58 1.54
N VAL A 172 -6.16 10.38 2.70
CA VAL A 172 -4.92 11.04 3.11
C VAL A 172 -3.81 10.00 3.03
N ARG A 173 -2.85 10.24 2.16
CA ARG A 173 -1.67 9.39 1.95
C ARG A 173 -0.42 10.15 2.35
N GLN A 174 0.43 9.50 3.11
CA GLN A 174 1.74 10.04 3.45
C GLN A 174 2.76 9.60 2.39
N ASP A 175 3.36 10.57 1.74
CA ASP A 175 4.49 10.33 0.85
C ASP A 175 5.72 9.90 1.68
N ARG A 176 6.20 8.69 1.44
CA ARG A 176 7.28 8.08 2.26
C ARG A 176 8.63 8.75 2.07
N GLU A 177 8.88 9.35 0.91
CA GLU A 177 10.15 10.00 0.61
C GLU A 177 10.22 11.40 1.22
N THR A 178 9.13 12.16 1.10
CA THR A 178 9.10 13.56 1.54
C THR A 178 8.47 13.76 2.90
N GLY A 179 7.78 12.75 3.45
CA GLY A 179 7.00 12.85 4.68
C GLY A 179 5.74 13.73 4.57
N ARG A 180 5.45 14.28 3.39
CA ARG A 180 4.31 15.17 3.17
C ARG A 180 3.04 14.38 2.99
N GLN A 181 1.95 14.93 3.50
CA GLN A 181 0.62 14.37 3.28
C GLN A 181 0.04 14.90 1.96
N LYS A 182 -0.58 13.99 1.19
CA LYS A 182 -1.35 14.29 -0.01
C LYS A 182 -2.79 13.87 0.22
N GLU A 183 -3.72 14.73 -0.13
CA GLU A 183 -5.15 14.41 -0.06
C GLU A 183 -5.68 14.11 -1.45
N TYR A 184 -6.56 13.10 -1.53
CA TYR A 184 -7.22 12.67 -2.76
C TYR A 184 -8.73 12.58 -2.50
N ASP A 185 -9.52 13.03 -3.47
CA ASP A 185 -10.97 12.92 -3.42
C ASP A 185 -11.42 11.51 -3.76
N LEU A 186 -12.27 10.93 -2.93
CA LEU A 186 -12.89 9.63 -3.16
C LEU A 186 -14.37 9.77 -3.51
N LYS A 187 -14.86 8.86 -4.35
CA LYS A 187 -16.28 8.78 -4.76
C LYS A 187 -16.90 7.47 -4.30
N ILE A 188 -16.88 7.24 -2.98
CA ILE A 188 -17.30 5.98 -2.37
C ILE A 188 -18.76 5.66 -2.66
N ALA A 189 -19.66 6.66 -2.62
CA ALA A 189 -21.08 6.43 -2.91
C ALA A 189 -21.31 6.00 -4.37
N ARG A 190 -20.53 6.50 -5.33
CA ARG A 190 -20.55 6.03 -6.72
C ARG A 190 -20.08 4.58 -6.83
N LEU A 191 -19.01 4.23 -6.12
CA LEU A 191 -18.49 2.87 -6.10
C LEU A 191 -19.50 1.87 -5.53
N VAL A 192 -19.97 2.13 -4.30
CA VAL A 192 -20.77 1.15 -3.54
C VAL A 192 -22.24 1.15 -3.96
N LYS A 193 -22.86 2.34 -4.18
CA LYS A 193 -24.30 2.43 -4.50
C LYS A 193 -24.61 2.33 -5.99
N ARG A 194 -23.67 2.76 -6.87
CA ARG A 194 -23.90 2.76 -8.33
C ARG A 194 -23.06 1.73 -9.07
N GLY A 195 -22.14 1.06 -8.40
CA GLY A 195 -21.25 0.08 -9.02
C GLY A 195 -20.26 0.68 -10.03
N ASP A 196 -19.88 1.96 -9.91
CA ASP A 196 -18.95 2.61 -10.83
C ASP A 196 -17.50 2.13 -10.57
N PRO A 197 -16.93 1.29 -11.43
CA PRO A 197 -15.59 0.76 -11.22
C PRO A 197 -14.50 1.82 -11.31
N ARG A 198 -14.78 2.97 -11.93
CA ARG A 198 -13.82 4.07 -12.06
C ARG A 198 -13.56 4.77 -10.72
N ALA A 199 -14.47 4.62 -9.76
CA ALA A 199 -14.33 5.14 -8.40
C ALA A 199 -13.55 4.18 -7.50
N ASN A 200 -13.27 2.95 -7.95
CA ASN A 200 -12.41 2.04 -7.20
C ASN A 200 -10.95 2.41 -7.41
N VAL A 201 -10.23 2.68 -6.34
CA VAL A 201 -8.82 3.08 -6.37
C VAL A 201 -7.98 2.09 -5.57
N ARG A 202 -6.70 1.96 -5.93
CA ARG A 202 -5.75 1.14 -5.17
C ARG A 202 -5.32 1.88 -3.91
N LEU A 203 -5.33 1.17 -2.79
CA LEU A 203 -4.84 1.66 -1.51
C LEU A 203 -3.36 1.33 -1.33
N GLU A 204 -2.71 2.10 -0.48
CA GLU A 204 -1.32 1.87 -0.05
C GLU A 204 -1.25 1.75 1.47
N PRO A 205 -0.25 1.03 2.01
CA PRO A 205 -0.07 0.91 3.45
C PRO A 205 0.05 2.28 4.12
N GLY A 206 -0.71 2.49 5.18
CA GLY A 206 -0.75 3.75 5.92
C GLY A 206 -1.81 4.75 5.47
N ASP A 207 -2.58 4.45 4.41
CA ASP A 207 -3.67 5.33 3.96
C ASP A 207 -4.71 5.54 5.06
N VAL A 208 -5.23 6.77 5.11
CA VAL A 208 -6.33 7.14 5.99
C VAL A 208 -7.51 7.60 5.15
N ILE A 209 -8.64 6.92 5.27
CA ILE A 209 -9.90 7.25 4.60
C ILE A 209 -10.79 7.98 5.58
N ILE A 210 -11.20 9.18 5.22
CA ILE A 210 -12.06 10.04 6.03
C ILE A 210 -13.39 10.21 5.31
N ILE A 211 -14.47 9.76 5.94
CA ILE A 211 -15.83 9.83 5.37
C ILE A 211 -16.67 10.78 6.21
N PRO A 212 -16.96 11.99 5.70
CA PRO A 212 -17.77 12.94 6.43
C PRO A 212 -19.24 12.53 6.46
N GLU A 213 -19.98 13.04 7.44
CA GLU A 213 -21.43 12.98 7.45
C GLU A 213 -22.05 13.97 6.47
N SER A 214 -23.22 13.64 5.95
CA SER A 214 -24.02 14.56 5.15
C SER A 214 -24.67 15.57 6.11
N MET A 215 -24.24 16.80 6.03
CA MET A 215 -25.06 17.89 6.58
C MET A 215 -26.16 18.17 5.57
N PHE A 216 -27.40 17.90 5.94
CA PHE A 216 -28.68 18.00 5.22
C PHE A 216 -28.72 18.78 3.92
#